data_7f02cd3444083c1a8c9d4e97dbb781f4
#
_entry.id   7f02cd3444083c1a8c9d4e97dbb781f4
#
_cell.length_a   1.000
_cell.length_b   1.000
_cell.length_c   1.000
_cell.angle_alpha   90.00
_cell.angle_beta   90.00
_cell.angle_gamma   90.00
#
_symmetry.space_group_name_H-M   'P 1'
#
loop_
_entity.id
_entity.type
_entity.pdbx_description
1 polymer ?
#
loop_
_entity_poly.entity_id
_entity_poly.type
_entity_poly.pdbx_seq_one_letter_code
_entity_poly.pdbx_strand_id
1 'polypeptide(L)'
;MLRLICLVMFSSIFIGASLNDPFRQILTSVSRNIHLDAWQITHRDFDFKSAAPWSVQKYTLRGGKQEGVDVIVVNNGRLSFVVVPTRGMSVAKVDMGDIRLGWDSPVKEIAHPQFINLQSRGGLGWLEGFNEWMVRCGLEWAGHPGKDKFINNTGDEAEMDLTLHGKVGNIPASEVEVVIDASAPHRIRVRGRVDERMFYGPKLELWTEISTEPGSNAFRIEDEIKNYGAYEQEFQIIYHANYGPPLLEAGSRFVVAAKEVRPFNAHAAKSLNQFAEYVAPTKGFIEQVYGVIPFADENNRATVMLRNAAGDKGITMSYLVDQLPFFTLWKNTTAIEEGYVTGLEPGTGFPANRSVERKAGRVPKLKPNQTRKFAIDFAILAGKEQIDRSVAAIAGFQSGHQTQFNPQPIRPEEKD
;
A
#
# COMPACT_ATOMS: atom_id res chain seq x y z
N MET A 1 53.89 3.72 -16.28
CA MET A 1 52.56 4.15 -16.76
C MET A 1 51.71 4.47 -15.56
N LEU A 2 51.61 5.76 -15.26
CA LEU A 2 50.87 6.31 -14.11
C LEU A 2 49.39 6.45 -14.52
N ARG A 3 48.48 5.74 -13.89
CA ARG A 3 47.02 5.94 -14.08
C ARG A 3 46.59 7.10 -13.18
N LEU A 4 46.23 8.20 -13.81
CA LEU A 4 45.62 9.36 -13.18
C LEU A 4 44.17 9.01 -12.83
N ILE A 5 43.83 8.93 -11.55
CA ILE A 5 42.47 8.81 -11.05
C ILE A 5 41.91 10.24 -10.97
N CYS A 6 41.03 10.60 -11.90
CA CYS A 6 40.25 11.84 -11.81
C CYS A 6 39.16 11.69 -10.73
N LEU A 7 39.41 12.31 -9.57
CA LEU A 7 38.40 12.49 -8.53
C LEU A 7 37.54 13.70 -8.95
N VAL A 8 36.32 13.44 -9.46
CA VAL A 8 35.36 14.49 -9.75
C VAL A 8 34.68 14.88 -8.43
N MET A 9 35.15 15.95 -7.81
CA MET A 9 34.42 16.59 -6.71
C MET A 9 33.22 17.34 -7.30
N PHE A 10 32.01 16.85 -7.04
CA PHE A 10 30.80 17.63 -7.24
C PHE A 10 30.66 18.65 -6.10
N SER A 11 31.07 19.88 -6.35
CA SER A 11 30.70 21.01 -5.50
C SER A 11 29.24 21.31 -5.68
N SER A 12 28.42 20.98 -4.69
CA SER A 12 27.03 21.41 -4.62
C SER A 12 26.99 22.92 -4.38
N ILE A 13 26.62 23.69 -5.39
CA ILE A 13 26.37 25.14 -5.24
C ILE A 13 25.04 25.27 -4.50
N PHE A 14 25.09 25.57 -3.21
CA PHE A 14 23.95 26.03 -2.42
C PHE A 14 23.59 27.45 -2.88
N ILE A 15 22.62 27.60 -3.77
CA ILE A 15 21.96 28.87 -4.06
C ILE A 15 20.99 29.14 -2.90
N GLY A 16 21.19 30.25 -2.19
CA GLY A 16 20.51 30.76 -1.02
C GLY A 16 19.03 30.33 -0.88
N ALA A 17 18.80 29.16 -0.28
CA ALA A 17 17.47 28.79 0.21
C ALA A 17 17.20 29.59 1.49
N SER A 18 15.97 30.09 1.64
CA SER A 18 15.49 30.66 2.90
C SER A 18 15.65 29.59 4.00
N LEU A 19 15.98 29.99 5.21
CA LEU A 19 16.11 29.09 6.38
C LEU A 19 14.85 28.25 6.68
N ASN A 20 13.74 28.54 6.00
CA ASN A 20 12.45 27.88 6.14
C ASN A 20 12.09 26.96 4.95
N ASP A 21 12.89 26.92 3.88
CA ASP A 21 12.58 26.07 2.73
C ASP A 21 13.00 24.63 3.01
N PRO A 22 12.14 23.64 2.67
CA PRO A 22 12.49 22.24 2.84
C PRO A 22 13.66 21.86 1.91
N PHE A 23 14.56 21.01 2.38
CA PHE A 23 15.53 20.37 1.51
C PHE A 23 14.79 19.48 0.52
N ARG A 24 15.22 19.49 -0.75
CA ARG A 24 14.62 18.66 -1.80
C ARG A 24 15.70 18.08 -2.70
N GLN A 25 15.66 16.75 -2.90
CA GLN A 25 16.51 16.04 -3.84
C GLN A 25 15.66 15.24 -4.82
N ILE A 26 15.82 15.51 -6.10
CA ILE A 26 15.23 14.71 -7.17
C ILE A 26 16.13 13.50 -7.41
N LEU A 27 15.54 12.30 -7.29
CA LEU A 27 16.22 11.03 -7.51
C LEU A 27 15.95 10.46 -8.91
N THR A 28 14.71 10.67 -9.40
CA THR A 28 14.27 10.28 -10.74
C THR A 28 13.37 11.37 -11.30
N SER A 29 13.56 11.74 -12.57
CA SER A 29 12.64 12.60 -13.31
C SER A 29 12.75 12.28 -14.80
N VAL A 30 11.70 11.68 -15.36
CA VAL A 30 11.64 11.33 -16.79
C VAL A 30 11.70 12.60 -17.64
N SER A 31 10.99 13.65 -17.23
CA SER A 31 10.92 14.92 -17.99
C SER A 31 12.25 15.65 -18.07
N ARG A 32 13.16 15.43 -17.09
CA ARG A 32 14.48 16.05 -17.02
C ARG A 32 15.62 15.08 -17.36
N ASN A 33 15.30 13.84 -17.70
CA ASN A 33 16.28 12.77 -17.91
C ASN A 33 17.24 12.60 -16.73
N ILE A 34 16.70 12.63 -15.51
CA ILE A 34 17.45 12.41 -14.26
C ILE A 34 17.15 11.00 -13.75
N HIS A 35 18.20 10.27 -13.43
CA HIS A 35 18.15 9.01 -12.69
C HIS A 35 19.45 8.83 -11.90
N LEU A 36 19.35 8.78 -10.58
CA LEU A 36 20.49 8.53 -9.71
C LEU A 36 20.50 7.06 -9.31
N ASP A 37 21.51 6.31 -9.72
CA ASP A 37 21.67 4.89 -9.34
C ASP A 37 21.88 4.71 -7.84
N ALA A 38 22.58 5.65 -7.20
CA ALA A 38 22.83 5.66 -5.77
C ALA A 38 22.83 7.09 -5.23
N TRP A 39 22.25 7.25 -4.05
CA TRP A 39 22.24 8.53 -3.33
C TRP A 39 21.99 8.30 -1.84
N GLN A 40 22.50 9.18 -1.00
CA GLN A 40 22.35 9.09 0.45
C GLN A 40 22.35 10.47 1.08
N ILE A 41 21.60 10.61 2.18
CA ILE A 41 21.61 11.76 3.08
C ILE A 41 21.34 11.30 4.52
N THR A 42 21.85 12.04 5.48
CA THR A 42 21.72 11.74 6.91
C THR A 42 21.39 13.01 7.70
N HIS A 43 20.99 12.84 8.95
CA HIS A 43 20.79 13.98 9.87
C HIS A 43 22.04 14.85 10.05
N ARG A 44 23.26 14.31 9.77
CA ARG A 44 24.54 15.04 9.91
C ARG A 44 24.80 16.05 8.79
N ASP A 45 24.04 15.96 7.70
CA ASP A 45 24.14 16.87 6.57
C ASP A 45 23.35 18.17 6.79
N PHE A 46 22.79 18.35 8.01
CA PHE A 46 21.98 19.50 8.40
C PHE A 46 22.42 20.08 9.75
N ASP A 47 22.25 21.37 9.90
CA ASP A 47 22.59 22.11 11.15
C ASP A 47 21.44 22.09 12.18
N PHE A 48 20.26 21.54 11.85
CA PHE A 48 19.15 21.47 12.79
C PHE A 48 19.25 20.26 13.73
N LYS A 49 18.70 20.41 14.96
CA LYS A 49 18.64 19.32 15.94
C LYS A 49 17.51 18.36 15.60
N SER A 50 17.85 17.14 15.24
CA SER A 50 16.88 16.05 15.06
C SER A 50 16.59 15.33 16.39
N ALA A 51 15.36 14.87 16.58
CA ALA A 51 14.94 14.08 17.75
C ALA A 51 15.65 12.71 17.83
N ALA A 52 16.09 12.17 16.68
CA ALA A 52 16.84 10.92 16.59
C ALA A 52 17.75 10.96 15.34
N PRO A 53 18.83 10.16 15.30
CA PRO A 53 19.61 9.95 14.09
C PRO A 53 18.74 9.36 13.00
N TRP A 54 18.81 9.88 11.78
CA TRP A 54 18.07 9.35 10.64
C TRP A 54 18.93 9.32 9.37
N SER A 55 18.52 8.51 8.41
CA SER A 55 19.14 8.44 7.09
C SER A 55 18.12 8.08 6.01
N VAL A 56 18.40 8.53 4.78
CA VAL A 56 17.71 8.08 3.56
C VAL A 56 18.76 7.63 2.56
N GLN A 57 18.59 6.45 1.99
CA GLN A 57 19.50 5.88 0.99
C GLN A 57 18.73 5.36 -0.20
N LYS A 58 19.16 5.69 -1.42
CA LYS A 58 18.69 5.08 -2.67
C LYS A 58 19.78 4.21 -3.25
N TYR A 59 19.41 3.04 -3.74
CA TYR A 59 20.26 2.21 -4.59
C TYR A 59 19.41 1.35 -5.53
N THR A 60 20.05 0.82 -6.58
CA THR A 60 19.42 -0.04 -7.57
C THR A 60 19.85 -1.49 -7.33
N LEU A 61 18.88 -2.40 -7.22
CA LEU A 61 19.12 -3.84 -7.04
C LEU A 61 19.69 -4.44 -8.33
N ARG A 62 20.52 -5.48 -8.17
CA ARG A 62 21.21 -6.17 -9.28
C ARG A 62 20.99 -7.68 -9.21
N GLY A 63 20.98 -8.31 -10.38
CA GLY A 63 20.89 -9.74 -10.55
C GLY A 63 19.49 -10.32 -10.46
N GLY A 64 19.24 -11.45 -11.14
CA GLY A 64 17.95 -12.13 -11.17
C GLY A 64 16.80 -11.25 -11.68
N LYS A 65 15.60 -11.52 -11.21
CA LYS A 65 14.40 -10.72 -11.57
C LYS A 65 14.38 -9.33 -10.93
N GLN A 66 15.27 -9.06 -9.97
CA GLN A 66 15.37 -7.73 -9.34
C GLN A 66 16.32 -6.76 -10.09
N GLU A 67 16.94 -7.19 -11.20
CA GLU A 67 17.82 -6.34 -11.98
C GLU A 67 17.13 -5.03 -12.40
N GLY A 68 17.71 -3.89 -11.98
CA GLY A 68 17.19 -2.57 -12.28
C GLY A 68 16.08 -2.06 -11.35
N VAL A 69 15.74 -2.78 -10.29
CA VAL A 69 14.75 -2.31 -9.31
C VAL A 69 15.38 -1.27 -8.38
N ASP A 70 14.82 -0.08 -8.36
CA ASP A 70 15.18 0.98 -7.42
C ASP A 70 14.54 0.77 -6.06
N VAL A 71 15.31 0.98 -5.01
CA VAL A 71 14.84 0.98 -3.62
C VAL A 71 15.31 2.21 -2.87
N ILE A 72 14.46 2.73 -1.99
CA ILE A 72 14.77 3.84 -1.09
C ILE A 72 14.54 3.36 0.33
N VAL A 73 15.62 3.30 1.11
CA VAL A 73 15.59 2.92 2.52
C VAL A 73 15.54 4.17 3.37
N VAL A 74 14.50 4.32 4.16
CA VAL A 74 14.35 5.38 5.16
C VAL A 74 14.52 4.76 6.54
N ASN A 75 15.44 5.32 7.35
CA ASN A 75 15.59 5.00 8.76
C ASN A 75 15.38 6.29 9.56
N ASN A 76 14.36 6.34 10.40
CA ASN A 76 14.05 7.51 11.21
C ASN A 76 14.68 7.50 12.61
N GLY A 77 15.54 6.50 12.89
CA GLY A 77 16.18 6.29 14.21
C GLY A 77 15.40 5.38 15.16
N ARG A 78 14.15 5.02 14.84
CA ARG A 78 13.33 4.07 15.59
C ARG A 78 12.74 2.98 14.70
N LEU A 79 12.24 3.33 13.54
CA LEU A 79 11.78 2.40 12.51
C LEU A 79 12.52 2.64 11.19
N SER A 80 12.49 1.63 10.33
CA SER A 80 12.95 1.76 8.94
C SER A 80 11.93 1.17 7.99
N PHE A 81 11.82 1.75 6.78
CA PHE A 81 11.01 1.19 5.70
C PHE A 81 11.70 1.27 4.35
N VAL A 82 11.30 0.41 3.43
CA VAL A 82 11.88 0.30 2.09
C VAL A 82 10.80 0.61 1.06
N VAL A 83 10.92 1.75 0.39
CA VAL A 83 10.06 2.14 -0.74
C VAL A 83 10.64 1.58 -2.03
N VAL A 84 9.78 1.12 -2.94
CA VAL A 84 10.16 0.54 -4.23
C VAL A 84 9.56 1.37 -5.38
N PRO A 85 10.26 2.42 -5.85
CA PRO A 85 9.77 3.26 -6.94
C PRO A 85 9.43 2.49 -8.22
N THR A 86 10.20 1.47 -8.55
CA THR A 86 10.01 0.62 -9.74
C THR A 86 8.72 -0.21 -9.66
N ARG A 87 8.16 -0.40 -8.44
CA ARG A 87 6.94 -1.17 -8.17
C ARG A 87 5.82 -0.23 -7.68
N GLY A 88 5.48 0.82 -8.45
CA GLY A 88 4.37 1.72 -8.16
C GLY A 88 4.49 2.46 -6.82
N MET A 89 5.70 2.74 -6.36
CA MET A 89 5.96 3.30 -5.03
C MET A 89 5.44 2.42 -3.88
N SER A 90 5.44 1.10 -4.05
CA SER A 90 5.09 0.15 -2.98
C SER A 90 6.08 0.23 -1.82
N VAL A 91 5.72 -0.35 -0.68
CA VAL A 91 6.61 -0.51 0.47
C VAL A 91 6.91 -1.99 0.66
N ALA A 92 8.17 -2.39 0.46
CA ALA A 92 8.58 -3.79 0.55
C ALA A 92 8.48 -4.34 1.97
N LYS A 93 8.92 -3.56 2.97
CA LYS A 93 8.90 -3.92 4.39
C LYS A 93 9.02 -2.70 5.29
N VAL A 94 8.62 -2.86 6.55
CA VAL A 94 8.90 -1.91 7.63
C VAL A 94 9.41 -2.71 8.83
N ASP A 95 10.46 -2.22 9.49
CA ASP A 95 11.04 -2.86 10.66
C ASP A 95 11.11 -1.87 11.83
N MET A 96 10.72 -2.31 13.04
CA MET A 96 10.89 -1.57 14.30
C MET A 96 11.28 -2.56 15.43
N GLY A 97 12.56 -2.58 15.79
CA GLY A 97 13.07 -3.58 16.73
C GLY A 97 12.85 -5.01 16.21
N ASP A 98 12.11 -5.81 16.97
CA ASP A 98 11.73 -7.18 16.59
C ASP A 98 10.36 -7.28 15.91
N ILE A 99 9.73 -6.16 15.58
CA ILE A 99 8.46 -6.11 14.87
C ILE A 99 8.73 -5.81 13.39
N ARG A 100 8.36 -6.74 12.53
CA ARG A 100 8.40 -6.62 11.08
C ARG A 100 6.98 -6.47 10.53
N LEU A 101 6.75 -5.49 9.68
CA LEU A 101 5.61 -5.43 8.78
C LEU A 101 6.06 -5.98 7.44
N GLY A 102 5.41 -7.05 7.00
CA GLY A 102 5.76 -7.84 5.83
C GLY A 102 5.52 -9.33 6.09
N TRP A 103 5.90 -10.16 5.16
CA TRP A 103 5.65 -11.59 5.19
C TRP A 103 6.72 -12.37 4.40
N ASP A 104 6.72 -13.68 4.54
CA ASP A 104 7.66 -14.55 3.85
C ASP A 104 7.02 -15.12 2.57
N SER A 105 6.94 -14.26 1.55
CA SER A 105 6.44 -14.68 0.25
C SER A 105 7.28 -15.80 -0.37
N PRO A 106 6.66 -16.75 -1.09
CA PRO A 106 7.38 -17.65 -1.99
C PRO A 106 8.16 -16.91 -3.09
N VAL A 107 7.72 -15.70 -3.48
CA VAL A 107 8.43 -14.80 -4.40
C VAL A 107 9.51 -14.06 -3.61
N LYS A 108 10.77 -14.50 -3.74
CA LYS A 108 11.86 -13.98 -2.88
C LYS A 108 12.49 -12.70 -3.38
N GLU A 109 12.54 -12.49 -4.71
CA GLU A 109 13.12 -11.31 -5.33
C GLU A 109 12.05 -10.21 -5.45
N ILE A 110 12.43 -8.94 -5.28
CA ILE A 110 11.59 -7.82 -5.69
C ILE A 110 11.62 -7.77 -7.22
N ALA A 111 10.67 -8.44 -7.87
CA ALA A 111 10.69 -8.61 -9.31
C ALA A 111 10.46 -7.28 -10.04
N HIS A 112 11.36 -6.97 -11.00
CA HIS A 112 11.15 -5.83 -11.89
C HIS A 112 9.91 -6.09 -12.78
N PRO A 113 9.03 -5.09 -13.01
CA PRO A 113 7.79 -5.26 -13.78
C PRO A 113 7.97 -5.88 -15.18
N GLN A 114 9.14 -5.71 -15.81
CA GLN A 114 9.45 -6.33 -17.11
C GLN A 114 9.41 -7.88 -17.09
N PHE A 115 9.54 -8.51 -15.93
CA PHE A 115 9.49 -9.97 -15.76
C PHE A 115 8.12 -10.47 -15.34
N ILE A 116 7.12 -9.58 -15.21
CA ILE A 116 5.76 -9.90 -14.74
C ILE A 116 4.79 -9.79 -15.92
N ASN A 117 4.19 -10.92 -16.27
CA ASN A 117 3.13 -10.94 -17.27
C ASN A 117 1.77 -10.94 -16.56
N LEU A 118 1.13 -9.78 -16.43
CA LEU A 118 -0.16 -9.64 -15.74
C LEU A 118 -1.26 -10.55 -16.31
N GLN A 119 -1.18 -10.95 -17.60
CA GLN A 119 -2.15 -11.81 -18.25
C GLN A 119 -1.92 -13.31 -17.98
N SER A 120 -0.78 -13.68 -17.37
CA SER A 120 -0.49 -15.07 -17.11
C SER A 120 -1.55 -15.73 -16.23
N ARG A 121 -1.80 -17.03 -16.41
CA ARG A 121 -2.77 -17.82 -15.64
C ARG A 121 -4.18 -17.20 -15.58
N GLY A 122 -4.68 -16.68 -16.71
CA GLY A 122 -6.01 -16.08 -16.79
C GLY A 122 -6.14 -14.75 -16.01
N GLY A 123 -5.08 -13.95 -16.04
CA GLY A 123 -5.05 -12.63 -15.40
C GLY A 123 -4.51 -12.63 -13.96
N LEU A 124 -3.92 -13.74 -13.49
CA LEU A 124 -3.33 -13.86 -12.14
C LEU A 124 -1.84 -13.50 -12.09
N GLY A 125 -1.26 -12.99 -13.18
CA GLY A 125 0.18 -12.72 -13.27
C GLY A 125 0.72 -11.69 -12.27
N TRP A 126 -0.13 -10.87 -11.66
CA TRP A 126 0.23 -9.98 -10.57
C TRP A 126 0.92 -10.74 -9.41
N LEU A 127 0.52 -11.99 -9.17
CA LEU A 127 1.10 -12.87 -8.14
C LEU A 127 2.56 -13.25 -8.40
N GLU A 128 3.07 -13.13 -9.62
CA GLU A 128 4.48 -13.40 -9.95
C GLU A 128 5.45 -12.41 -9.31
N GLY A 129 4.96 -11.25 -8.87
CA GLY A 129 5.73 -10.23 -8.16
C GLY A 129 5.29 -9.97 -6.72
N PHE A 130 4.31 -10.69 -6.20
CA PHE A 130 3.67 -10.37 -4.93
C PHE A 130 4.53 -10.75 -3.72
N ASN A 131 5.20 -9.77 -3.13
CA ASN A 131 6.01 -9.93 -1.92
C ASN A 131 6.13 -8.68 -1.05
N GLU A 132 5.51 -7.57 -1.44
CA GLU A 132 5.58 -6.31 -0.70
C GLU A 132 4.75 -6.39 0.60
N TRP A 133 5.18 -5.62 1.62
CA TRP A 133 4.33 -5.36 2.77
C TRP A 133 3.07 -4.60 2.35
N MET A 134 3.21 -3.52 1.57
CA MET A 134 2.07 -2.75 1.08
C MET A 134 2.24 -2.42 -0.40
N VAL A 135 1.26 -2.82 -1.18
CA VAL A 135 1.13 -2.52 -2.60
C VAL A 135 -0.24 -1.93 -2.89
N ARG A 136 -0.31 -0.97 -3.79
CA ARG A 136 -1.58 -0.41 -4.27
C ARG A 136 -2.15 -1.28 -5.37
N CYS A 137 -3.44 -1.60 -5.26
CA CYS A 137 -4.23 -2.20 -6.32
C CYS A 137 -5.03 -1.09 -7.01
N GLY A 138 -4.97 -0.98 -8.30
CA GLY A 138 -5.60 0.11 -9.06
C GLY A 138 -4.85 0.36 -10.38
N LEU A 139 -5.05 1.53 -11.01
CA LEU A 139 -6.01 2.62 -10.72
C LEU A 139 -7.31 2.46 -11.52
N GLU A 140 -7.23 1.94 -12.75
CA GLU A 140 -8.41 1.73 -13.60
C GLU A 140 -9.34 0.65 -13.01
N TRP A 141 -8.76 -0.39 -12.41
CA TRP A 141 -9.48 -1.42 -11.63
C TRP A 141 -8.57 -1.98 -10.54
N ALA A 142 -9.17 -2.54 -9.46
CA ALA A 142 -8.40 -3.01 -8.30
C ALA A 142 -8.70 -4.44 -7.85
N GLY A 143 -9.72 -5.10 -8.42
CA GLY A 143 -10.22 -6.37 -7.92
C GLY A 143 -9.80 -7.61 -8.72
N HIS A 144 -10.64 -8.62 -8.66
CA HIS A 144 -10.45 -9.91 -9.32
C HIS A 144 -10.44 -9.80 -10.86
N PRO A 145 -9.69 -10.70 -11.55
CA PRO A 145 -9.66 -10.77 -13.00
C PRO A 145 -11.03 -11.18 -13.56
N GLY A 146 -11.19 -11.01 -14.87
CA GLY A 146 -12.38 -11.38 -15.62
C GLY A 146 -12.74 -10.34 -16.66
N LYS A 147 -13.92 -10.50 -17.26
CA LYS A 147 -14.38 -9.64 -18.34
C LYS A 147 -15.04 -8.35 -17.81
N ASP A 148 -14.87 -7.28 -18.57
CA ASP A 148 -15.61 -6.03 -18.38
C ASP A 148 -15.85 -5.36 -19.74
N LYS A 149 -16.82 -4.47 -19.81
CA LYS A 149 -17.21 -3.75 -21.02
C LYS A 149 -16.75 -2.31 -21.00
N PHE A 150 -16.38 -1.79 -22.15
CA PHE A 150 -16.01 -0.39 -22.34
C PHE A 150 -16.43 0.10 -23.72
N ILE A 151 -16.46 1.42 -23.94
CA ILE A 151 -16.66 1.99 -25.26
C ILE A 151 -15.30 2.20 -25.93
N ASN A 152 -15.10 1.59 -27.08
CA ASN A 152 -13.85 1.65 -27.84
C ASN A 152 -13.69 2.99 -28.59
N ASN A 153 -12.59 3.14 -29.30
CA ASN A 153 -12.27 4.35 -30.06
C ASN A 153 -13.14 4.59 -31.30
N THR A 154 -13.97 3.61 -31.73
CA THR A 154 -14.95 3.75 -32.81
C THR A 154 -16.36 4.03 -32.29
N GLY A 155 -16.55 4.08 -30.96
CA GLY A 155 -17.83 4.33 -30.30
C GLY A 155 -18.66 3.08 -30.06
N ASP A 156 -18.11 1.88 -30.34
CA ASP A 156 -18.79 0.62 -30.15
C ASP A 156 -18.52 0.05 -28.75
N GLU A 157 -19.48 -0.71 -28.22
CA GLU A 157 -19.25 -1.53 -27.02
C GLU A 157 -18.27 -2.66 -27.34
N ALA A 158 -17.21 -2.73 -26.57
CA ALA A 158 -16.17 -3.75 -26.66
C ALA A 158 -15.94 -4.40 -25.29
N GLU A 159 -15.27 -5.54 -25.27
CA GLU A 159 -14.92 -6.28 -24.06
C GLU A 159 -13.41 -6.22 -23.81
N MET A 160 -13.03 -6.15 -22.55
CA MET A 160 -11.63 -6.20 -22.12
C MET A 160 -11.43 -7.23 -21.00
N ASP A 161 -10.24 -7.83 -20.95
CA ASP A 161 -9.82 -8.69 -19.86
C ASP A 161 -9.18 -7.87 -18.76
N LEU A 162 -9.76 -7.90 -17.57
CA LEU A 162 -9.17 -7.34 -16.37
C LEU A 162 -8.23 -8.37 -15.74
N THR A 163 -7.10 -7.88 -15.23
CA THR A 163 -6.14 -8.68 -14.46
C THR A 163 -6.33 -8.45 -12.96
N LEU A 164 -5.82 -9.36 -12.14
CA LEU A 164 -5.84 -9.23 -10.70
C LEU A 164 -5.19 -7.90 -10.26
N HIS A 165 -5.89 -7.14 -9.42
CA HIS A 165 -5.43 -5.94 -8.73
C HIS A 165 -4.93 -4.77 -9.61
N GLY A 166 -5.22 -4.80 -10.93
CA GLY A 166 -4.86 -3.72 -11.83
C GLY A 166 -3.36 -3.63 -12.14
N LYS A 167 -2.91 -2.43 -12.49
CA LYS A 167 -1.57 -2.24 -13.06
C LYS A 167 -0.64 -1.39 -12.19
N VAL A 168 -1.18 -0.51 -11.34
CA VAL A 168 -0.41 0.55 -10.67
C VAL A 168 0.79 0.03 -9.88
N GLY A 169 0.66 -1.12 -9.20
CA GLY A 169 1.75 -1.78 -8.47
C GLY A 169 2.90 -2.29 -9.36
N ASN A 170 2.72 -2.29 -10.69
CA ASN A 170 3.70 -2.74 -11.68
C ASN A 170 4.09 -1.62 -12.67
N ILE A 171 3.84 -0.36 -12.35
CA ILE A 171 4.26 0.79 -13.14
C ILE A 171 5.38 1.51 -12.42
N PRO A 172 6.60 1.63 -13.00
CA PRO A 172 7.66 2.42 -12.42
C PRO A 172 7.29 3.89 -12.27
N ALA A 173 7.70 4.51 -11.17
CA ALA A 173 7.48 5.93 -10.94
C ALA A 173 8.29 6.78 -11.93
N SER A 174 7.63 7.78 -12.52
CA SER A 174 8.22 8.72 -13.48
C SER A 174 8.92 9.91 -12.84
N GLU A 175 8.54 10.25 -11.62
CA GLU A 175 9.17 11.26 -10.75
C GLU A 175 9.37 10.66 -9.37
N VAL A 176 10.55 10.88 -8.77
CA VAL A 176 10.86 10.46 -7.40
C VAL A 176 11.73 11.52 -6.74
N GLU A 177 11.36 11.93 -5.55
CA GLU A 177 12.09 12.91 -4.77
C GLU A 177 12.09 12.58 -3.26
N VAL A 178 13.13 13.04 -2.57
CA VAL A 178 13.19 13.06 -1.11
C VAL A 178 13.10 14.51 -0.65
N VAL A 179 12.26 14.76 0.35
CA VAL A 179 12.05 16.08 0.94
C VAL A 179 12.23 15.97 2.45
N ILE A 180 13.03 16.89 3.03
CA ILE A 180 13.22 17.01 4.48
C ILE A 180 12.71 18.39 4.89
N ASP A 181 11.74 18.43 5.81
CA ASP A 181 11.18 19.68 6.29
C ASP A 181 12.23 20.46 7.12
N ALA A 182 12.40 21.74 6.81
CA ALA A 182 13.31 22.62 7.52
C ALA A 182 12.87 22.87 8.97
N SER A 183 11.55 22.90 9.22
CA SER A 183 10.98 23.10 10.55
C SER A 183 10.82 21.78 11.32
N ALA A 184 10.99 21.83 12.65
CA ALA A 184 10.69 20.69 13.50
C ALA A 184 9.23 20.20 13.28
N PRO A 185 8.98 18.89 13.29
CA PRO A 185 9.87 17.78 13.66
C PRO A 185 10.82 17.28 12.56
N HIS A 186 11.05 18.02 11.50
CA HIS A 186 11.94 17.68 10.37
C HIS A 186 11.46 16.39 9.68
N ARG A 187 10.19 16.39 9.24
CA ARG A 187 9.57 15.24 8.58
C ARG A 187 10.36 14.81 7.36
N ILE A 188 10.61 13.52 7.27
CA ILE A 188 11.25 12.85 6.14
C ILE A 188 10.16 12.35 5.20
N ARG A 189 10.19 12.79 3.93
CA ARG A 189 9.18 12.46 2.93
C ARG A 189 9.83 11.85 1.69
N VAL A 190 9.34 10.69 1.26
CA VAL A 190 9.65 10.11 -0.05
C VAL A 190 8.41 10.27 -0.91
N ARG A 191 8.54 10.99 -2.03
CA ARG A 191 7.44 11.29 -2.94
C ARG A 191 7.71 10.71 -4.31
N GLY A 192 6.66 10.26 -4.98
CA GLY A 192 6.79 9.76 -6.35
C GLY A 192 5.49 9.87 -7.12
N ARG A 193 5.62 9.89 -8.46
CA ARG A 193 4.51 9.94 -9.40
C ARG A 193 4.47 8.69 -10.24
N VAL A 194 3.31 8.05 -10.30
CA VAL A 194 3.01 6.90 -11.14
C VAL A 194 1.93 7.27 -12.14
N ASP A 195 2.17 7.00 -13.42
CA ASP A 195 1.29 7.41 -14.52
C ASP A 195 0.63 6.18 -15.16
N GLU A 196 -0.66 5.94 -14.88
CA GLU A 196 -1.44 4.93 -15.59
C GLU A 196 -2.16 5.57 -16.77
N ARG A 197 -1.49 5.57 -17.92
CA ARG A 197 -1.94 6.28 -19.12
C ARG A 197 -1.83 5.42 -20.37
N MET A 198 -2.85 5.47 -21.21
CA MET A 198 -2.78 4.91 -22.54
C MET A 198 -3.57 5.77 -23.54
N PHE A 199 -3.30 5.60 -24.85
CA PHE A 199 -3.83 6.48 -25.91
C PHE A 199 -5.37 6.46 -25.94
N TYR A 200 -5.99 5.31 -26.09
CA TYR A 200 -7.44 5.11 -26.00
C TYR A 200 -7.82 4.42 -24.70
N GLY A 201 -7.64 5.08 -23.56
CA GLY A 201 -7.91 4.52 -22.24
C GLY A 201 -7.69 5.54 -21.14
N PRO A 202 -7.45 5.10 -19.91
CA PRO A 202 -7.31 5.97 -18.75
C PRO A 202 -6.15 6.96 -18.91
N LYS A 203 -6.29 8.10 -18.25
CA LYS A 203 -5.25 9.13 -18.09
C LYS A 203 -5.22 9.53 -16.62
N LEU A 204 -4.84 8.54 -15.79
CA LEU A 204 -4.77 8.70 -14.36
C LEU A 204 -3.32 8.93 -13.92
N GLU A 205 -3.13 9.82 -12.98
CA GLU A 205 -1.87 10.12 -12.34
C GLU A 205 -2.03 9.93 -10.84
N LEU A 206 -1.10 9.18 -10.25
CA LEU A 206 -0.98 9.00 -8.82
C LEU A 206 0.27 9.72 -8.33
N TRP A 207 0.12 10.76 -7.50
CA TRP A 207 1.18 11.22 -6.62
C TRP A 207 1.04 10.54 -5.27
N THR A 208 2.15 10.02 -4.77
CA THR A 208 2.22 9.40 -3.45
C THR A 208 3.31 10.04 -2.61
N GLU A 209 3.06 10.18 -1.32
CA GLU A 209 4.04 10.59 -0.32
C GLU A 209 4.03 9.58 0.82
N ILE A 210 5.20 9.06 1.17
CA ILE A 210 5.42 8.20 2.33
C ILE A 210 6.31 8.99 3.29
N SER A 211 5.81 9.27 4.48
CA SER A 211 6.47 10.18 5.42
C SER A 211 6.54 9.65 6.85
N THR A 212 7.58 10.06 7.56
CA THR A 212 7.78 9.76 8.98
C THR A 212 8.53 10.92 9.66
N GLU A 213 8.51 10.94 10.99
CA GLU A 213 9.25 11.90 11.79
C GLU A 213 10.42 11.21 12.50
N PRO A 214 11.58 11.87 12.67
CA PRO A 214 12.70 11.31 13.43
C PRO A 214 12.27 10.79 14.80
N GLY A 215 12.60 9.52 15.12
CA GLY A 215 12.28 8.88 16.39
C GLY A 215 10.85 8.39 16.57
N SER A 216 9.96 8.61 15.59
CA SER A 216 8.58 8.16 15.64
C SER A 216 8.43 6.65 15.45
N ASN A 217 7.40 6.05 16.06
CA ASN A 217 6.93 4.69 15.76
C ASN A 217 5.84 4.67 14.67
N ALA A 218 5.59 5.82 14.04
CA ALA A 218 4.53 6.01 13.07
C ALA A 218 5.07 6.51 11.73
N PHE A 219 4.32 6.22 10.68
CA PHE A 219 4.52 6.76 9.34
C PHE A 219 3.17 6.93 8.64
N ARG A 220 3.14 7.70 7.59
CA ARG A 220 1.93 8.07 6.86
C ARG A 220 2.11 7.85 5.37
N ILE A 221 1.07 7.41 4.71
CA ILE A 221 0.94 7.36 3.25
C ILE A 221 -0.14 8.34 2.85
N GLU A 222 0.18 9.25 1.92
CA GLU A 222 -0.76 10.19 1.32
C GLU A 222 -0.71 10.06 -0.19
N ASP A 223 -1.88 9.84 -0.79
CA ASP A 223 -2.03 9.66 -2.22
C ASP A 223 -2.99 10.68 -2.82
N GLU A 224 -2.66 11.18 -4.00
CA GLU A 224 -3.51 12.03 -4.81
C GLU A 224 -3.68 11.39 -6.18
N ILE A 225 -4.92 11.01 -6.54
CA ILE A 225 -5.26 10.49 -7.87
C ILE A 225 -5.93 11.58 -8.67
N LYS A 226 -5.37 11.91 -9.83
CA LYS A 226 -5.89 12.93 -10.74
C LYS A 226 -6.24 12.33 -12.10
N ASN A 227 -7.40 12.74 -12.64
CA ASN A 227 -7.76 12.47 -14.02
C ASN A 227 -7.26 13.61 -14.92
N TYR A 228 -6.30 13.32 -15.80
CA TYR A 228 -5.79 14.24 -16.83
C TYR A 228 -6.52 14.13 -18.16
N GLY A 229 -7.47 13.22 -18.26
CA GLY A 229 -8.27 13.02 -19.46
C GLY A 229 -9.29 14.12 -19.67
N ALA A 230 -9.84 14.19 -20.89
CA ALA A 230 -10.92 15.09 -21.27
C ALA A 230 -12.31 14.57 -20.87
N TYR A 231 -12.42 13.32 -20.45
CA TYR A 231 -13.67 12.64 -20.10
C TYR A 231 -13.65 12.20 -18.66
N GLU A 232 -14.85 11.99 -18.09
CA GLU A 232 -15.00 11.37 -16.78
C GLU A 232 -14.39 9.95 -16.79
N GLN A 233 -13.60 9.61 -15.78
CA GLN A 233 -12.88 8.35 -15.66
C GLN A 233 -13.27 7.62 -14.39
N GLU A 234 -13.66 6.35 -14.52
CA GLU A 234 -13.76 5.44 -13.38
C GLU A 234 -12.36 5.14 -12.81
N PHE A 235 -12.30 4.99 -11.51
CA PHE A 235 -11.07 4.55 -10.85
C PHE A 235 -11.39 3.70 -9.62
N GLN A 236 -10.44 2.89 -9.19
CA GLN A 236 -10.48 2.14 -7.94
C GLN A 236 -9.09 2.16 -7.29
N ILE A 237 -9.06 2.15 -5.96
CA ILE A 237 -7.83 1.94 -5.21
C ILE A 237 -8.11 1.07 -3.99
N ILE A 238 -7.22 0.09 -3.76
CA ILE A 238 -7.15 -0.73 -2.54
C ILE A 238 -5.69 -0.70 -2.07
N TYR A 239 -5.48 -0.48 -0.78
CA TYR A 239 -4.17 -0.53 -0.13
C TYR A 239 -3.96 -1.91 0.47
N HIS A 240 -3.26 -2.78 -0.25
CA HIS A 240 -3.09 -4.19 0.12
C HIS A 240 -1.89 -4.34 1.06
N ALA A 241 -2.11 -4.18 2.37
CA ALA A 241 -1.06 -4.28 3.38
C ALA A 241 -1.00 -5.69 3.98
N ASN A 242 0.17 -6.35 3.87
CA ASN A 242 0.37 -7.78 4.07
C ASN A 242 1.20 -8.07 5.32
N TYR A 243 0.72 -8.95 6.17
CA TYR A 243 1.33 -9.25 7.46
C TYR A 243 1.53 -10.75 7.64
N GLY A 244 2.77 -11.13 7.95
CA GLY A 244 3.18 -12.43 8.44
C GLY A 244 3.69 -12.34 9.90
N PRO A 245 4.45 -13.34 10.37
CA PRO A 245 5.11 -13.26 11.66
C PRO A 245 6.04 -12.02 11.76
N PRO A 246 6.16 -11.41 12.95
CA PRO A 246 5.65 -11.85 14.28
C PRO A 246 4.24 -11.34 14.62
N LEU A 247 3.57 -10.59 13.76
CA LEU A 247 2.22 -10.09 14.04
C LEU A 247 1.14 -11.13 13.73
N LEU A 248 1.38 -12.02 12.78
CA LEU A 248 0.48 -13.10 12.42
C LEU A 248 1.00 -14.43 12.97
N GLU A 249 0.22 -15.05 13.85
CA GLU A 249 0.44 -16.35 14.44
C GLU A 249 -0.90 -16.94 14.90
N ALA A 250 -0.91 -18.19 15.37
CA ALA A 250 -2.10 -18.77 15.99
C ALA A 250 -2.57 -17.93 17.18
N GLY A 251 -3.83 -17.50 17.19
CA GLY A 251 -4.39 -16.64 18.23
C GLY A 251 -4.21 -15.15 18.01
N SER A 252 -3.52 -14.71 16.95
CA SER A 252 -3.55 -13.31 16.52
C SER A 252 -4.97 -12.86 16.23
N ARG A 253 -5.22 -11.55 16.33
CA ARG A 253 -6.56 -11.00 16.13
C ARG A 253 -6.53 -9.74 15.28
N PHE A 254 -7.48 -9.68 14.36
CA PHE A 254 -7.90 -8.45 13.71
C PHE A 254 -8.90 -7.73 14.63
N VAL A 255 -8.63 -6.47 14.98
CA VAL A 255 -9.47 -5.65 15.86
C VAL A 255 -10.09 -4.53 15.04
N VAL A 256 -11.41 -4.48 15.03
CA VAL A 256 -12.18 -3.49 14.28
C VAL A 256 -13.54 -3.25 14.97
N ALA A 257 -14.00 -2.02 14.99
CA ALA A 257 -15.40 -1.69 15.26
C ALA A 257 -16.16 -1.74 13.93
N ALA A 258 -16.85 -2.85 13.65
CA ALA A 258 -17.50 -3.09 12.37
C ALA A 258 -19.01 -2.80 12.44
N LYS A 259 -19.53 -2.04 11.48
CA LYS A 259 -20.97 -1.90 11.21
C LYS A 259 -21.51 -3.19 10.58
N GLU A 260 -20.82 -3.64 9.53
CA GLU A 260 -21.20 -4.83 8.79
C GLU A 260 -19.96 -5.66 8.44
N VAL A 261 -20.10 -6.98 8.49
CA VAL A 261 -19.12 -7.94 7.98
C VAL A 261 -19.85 -8.89 7.03
N ARG A 262 -19.26 -9.08 5.82
CA ARG A 262 -19.78 -9.96 4.77
C ARG A 262 -18.68 -10.90 4.27
N PRO A 263 -18.99 -12.17 3.97
CA PRO A 263 -18.05 -13.05 3.31
C PRO A 263 -17.90 -12.67 1.84
N PHE A 264 -16.73 -12.90 1.27
CA PHE A 264 -16.51 -12.67 -0.16
C PHE A 264 -17.21 -13.71 -1.03
N ASN A 265 -17.21 -14.96 -0.57
CA ASN A 265 -17.79 -16.12 -1.25
C ASN A 265 -18.43 -17.10 -0.24
N ALA A 266 -19.07 -18.17 -0.75
CA ALA A 266 -19.72 -19.19 0.06
C ALA A 266 -18.74 -19.97 0.98
N HIS A 267 -17.46 -20.09 0.60
CA HIS A 267 -16.45 -20.72 1.45
C HIS A 267 -16.19 -19.86 2.70
N ALA A 268 -15.94 -18.58 2.55
CA ALA A 268 -15.71 -17.65 3.67
C ALA A 268 -16.96 -17.53 4.57
N ALA A 269 -18.17 -17.68 4.03
CA ALA A 269 -19.40 -17.65 4.81
C ALA A 269 -19.47 -18.70 5.92
N LYS A 270 -18.78 -19.83 5.77
CA LYS A 270 -18.74 -20.91 6.77
C LYS A 270 -18.05 -20.50 8.07
N SER A 271 -17.17 -19.50 8.03
CA SER A 271 -16.37 -19.02 9.17
C SER A 271 -16.64 -17.55 9.49
N LEU A 272 -17.80 -17.00 9.08
CA LEU A 272 -18.13 -15.57 9.20
C LEU A 272 -18.01 -15.06 10.66
N ASN A 273 -18.46 -15.84 11.63
CA ASN A 273 -18.39 -15.48 13.06
C ASN A 273 -16.97 -15.51 13.65
N GLN A 274 -16.01 -16.11 12.93
CA GLN A 274 -14.60 -16.21 13.31
C GLN A 274 -13.68 -15.38 12.39
N PHE A 275 -14.24 -14.44 11.64
CA PHE A 275 -13.53 -13.67 10.64
C PHE A 275 -12.26 -13.01 11.19
N ALA A 276 -12.30 -12.53 12.43
CA ALA A 276 -11.23 -11.76 13.06
C ALA A 276 -10.16 -12.62 13.77
N GLU A 277 -10.27 -13.94 13.75
CA GLU A 277 -9.36 -14.86 14.43
C GLU A 277 -8.42 -15.56 13.45
N TYR A 278 -7.19 -15.80 13.84
CA TYR A 278 -6.20 -16.47 13.01
C TYR A 278 -5.79 -17.80 13.60
N VAL A 279 -5.60 -18.77 12.73
CA VAL A 279 -5.11 -20.11 13.07
C VAL A 279 -3.63 -20.26 12.74
N ALA A 280 -2.99 -21.30 13.27
CA ALA A 280 -1.63 -21.68 12.92
C ALA A 280 -1.49 -21.97 11.41
N PRO A 281 -0.26 -21.96 10.86
CA PRO A 281 -0.03 -22.41 9.49
C PRO A 281 -0.66 -23.77 9.23
N THR A 282 -1.55 -23.86 8.24
CA THR A 282 -2.37 -25.04 7.98
C THR A 282 -2.27 -25.46 6.52
N LYS A 283 -1.63 -26.58 6.23
CA LYS A 283 -1.53 -27.13 4.86
C LYS A 283 -2.90 -27.34 4.26
N GLY A 284 -3.12 -26.84 3.05
CA GLY A 284 -4.39 -26.94 2.34
C GLY A 284 -5.47 -25.97 2.83
N PHE A 285 -5.10 -24.94 3.61
CA PHE A 285 -6.01 -23.86 3.95
C PHE A 285 -6.49 -23.18 2.66
N ILE A 286 -7.81 -23.03 2.54
CA ILE A 286 -8.43 -22.26 1.47
C ILE A 286 -8.64 -20.84 1.98
N GLU A 287 -8.18 -19.86 1.23
CA GLU A 287 -8.26 -18.45 1.63
C GLU A 287 -9.69 -18.02 1.99
N GLN A 288 -9.77 -17.12 2.95
CA GLN A 288 -11.02 -16.52 3.41
C GLN A 288 -10.91 -15.02 3.27
N VAL A 289 -11.88 -14.42 2.59
CA VAL A 289 -11.93 -12.97 2.37
C VAL A 289 -13.24 -12.42 2.94
N TYR A 290 -13.14 -11.32 3.67
CA TYR A 290 -14.30 -10.66 4.28
C TYR A 290 -14.29 -9.18 3.95
N GLY A 291 -15.44 -8.66 3.52
CA GLY A 291 -15.68 -7.24 3.41
C GLY A 291 -16.20 -6.71 4.75
N VAL A 292 -15.62 -5.62 5.20
CA VAL A 292 -15.95 -4.95 6.44
C VAL A 292 -16.33 -3.50 6.16
N ILE A 293 -17.42 -3.02 6.74
CA ILE A 293 -17.75 -1.61 6.80
C ILE A 293 -17.49 -1.15 8.23
N PRO A 294 -16.45 -0.34 8.47
CA PRO A 294 -16.09 0.06 9.82
C PRO A 294 -17.00 1.17 10.37
N PHE A 295 -17.10 1.24 11.69
CA PHE A 295 -17.45 2.45 12.38
C PHE A 295 -16.27 3.44 12.36
N ALA A 296 -16.58 4.72 12.52
CA ALA A 296 -15.61 5.79 12.62
C ALA A 296 -15.89 6.65 13.85
N ASP A 297 -14.90 7.43 14.27
CA ASP A 297 -15.04 8.44 15.30
C ASP A 297 -15.83 9.67 14.81
N GLU A 298 -15.96 10.68 15.66
CA GLU A 298 -16.62 11.96 15.37
C GLU A 298 -15.97 12.75 14.22
N ASN A 299 -14.70 12.48 13.92
CA ASN A 299 -13.95 13.08 12.83
C ASN A 299 -13.99 12.23 11.54
N ASN A 300 -14.91 11.27 11.47
CA ASN A 300 -15.07 10.35 10.33
C ASN A 300 -13.84 9.44 10.09
N ARG A 301 -13.09 9.15 11.16
CA ARG A 301 -11.84 8.37 11.12
C ARG A 301 -12.06 6.98 11.68
N ALA A 302 -11.85 5.96 10.86
CA ALA A 302 -11.78 4.56 11.29
C ALA A 302 -10.35 4.22 11.71
N THR A 303 -10.24 3.34 12.69
CA THR A 303 -8.98 2.70 13.09
C THR A 303 -9.20 1.20 13.21
N VAL A 304 -8.31 0.43 12.60
CA VAL A 304 -8.24 -1.02 12.73
C VAL A 304 -6.86 -1.42 13.27
N MET A 305 -6.75 -2.65 13.79
CA MET A 305 -5.50 -3.15 14.33
C MET A 305 -5.33 -4.64 14.00
N LEU A 306 -4.10 -5.04 13.68
CA LEU A 306 -3.65 -6.42 13.84
C LEU A 306 -2.77 -6.50 15.08
N ARG A 307 -3.04 -7.45 15.98
CA ARG A 307 -2.18 -7.74 17.11
C ARG A 307 -1.83 -9.23 17.18
N ASN A 308 -0.64 -9.52 17.71
CA ASN A 308 -0.22 -10.90 17.96
C ASN A 308 -1.03 -11.55 19.10
N ALA A 309 -0.85 -12.85 19.28
CA ALA A 309 -1.58 -13.63 20.28
C ALA A 309 -1.31 -13.18 21.73
N ALA A 310 -0.06 -12.84 22.04
CA ALA A 310 0.35 -12.35 23.36
C ALA A 310 -0.23 -10.95 23.68
N GLY A 311 -0.63 -10.19 22.66
CA GLY A 311 -1.15 -8.82 22.83
C GLY A 311 -0.08 -7.83 23.26
N ASP A 312 1.17 -8.03 22.86
CA ASP A 312 2.30 -7.15 23.14
C ASP A 312 2.94 -6.52 21.91
N LYS A 313 2.53 -6.95 20.69
CA LYS A 313 2.93 -6.41 19.40
C LYS A 313 1.70 -6.16 18.54
N GLY A 314 1.68 -5.03 17.83
CA GLY A 314 0.57 -4.71 16.93
C GLY A 314 0.89 -3.56 15.99
N ILE A 315 -0.01 -3.40 15.04
CA ILE A 315 -0.03 -2.29 14.09
C ILE A 315 -1.44 -1.72 14.03
N THR A 316 -1.57 -0.41 14.16
CA THR A 316 -2.81 0.30 13.85
C THR A 316 -2.74 0.91 12.47
N MET A 317 -3.89 0.95 11.81
CA MET A 317 -4.12 1.62 10.53
C MET A 317 -5.34 2.52 10.71
N SER A 318 -5.16 3.83 10.50
CA SER A 318 -6.22 4.83 10.67
C SER A 318 -6.41 5.65 9.40
N TYR A 319 -7.66 5.85 8.96
CA TYR A 319 -8.00 6.53 7.72
C TYR A 319 -9.40 7.15 7.78
N LEU A 320 -9.74 8.05 6.86
CA LEU A 320 -11.07 8.64 6.75
C LEU A 320 -12.00 7.72 5.95
N VAL A 321 -13.18 7.40 6.49
CA VAL A 321 -14.14 6.48 5.83
C VAL A 321 -14.86 7.09 4.63
N ASP A 322 -14.84 8.42 4.46
CA ASP A 322 -15.31 9.08 3.23
C ASP A 322 -14.31 8.97 2.08
N GLN A 323 -13.03 8.74 2.39
CA GLN A 323 -12.00 8.44 1.41
C GLN A 323 -11.99 6.95 1.06
N LEU A 324 -11.99 6.07 2.07
CA LEU A 324 -11.87 4.62 1.96
C LEU A 324 -13.02 3.94 2.74
N PRO A 325 -14.23 3.90 2.16
CA PRO A 325 -15.43 3.44 2.89
C PRO A 325 -15.49 1.93 3.12
N PHE A 326 -14.69 1.15 2.40
CA PHE A 326 -14.69 -0.30 2.44
C PHE A 326 -13.35 -0.83 2.93
N PHE A 327 -13.40 -1.93 3.66
CA PHE A 327 -12.21 -2.61 4.16
C PHE A 327 -12.30 -4.09 3.81
N THR A 328 -11.24 -4.63 3.24
CA THR A 328 -11.12 -6.07 2.98
C THR A 328 -10.16 -6.68 3.98
N LEU A 329 -10.58 -7.77 4.60
CA LEU A 329 -9.74 -8.65 5.37
C LEU A 329 -9.49 -9.92 4.56
N TRP A 330 -8.28 -10.11 4.07
CA TRP A 330 -7.85 -11.33 3.40
C TRP A 330 -7.05 -12.20 4.36
N LYS A 331 -7.40 -13.50 4.45
CA LYS A 331 -6.75 -14.47 5.32
C LYS A 331 -6.25 -15.63 4.49
N ASN A 332 -4.93 -15.84 4.46
CA ASN A 332 -4.27 -16.97 3.84
C ASN A 332 -3.33 -17.66 4.85
N THR A 333 -3.93 -18.31 5.84
CA THR A 333 -3.20 -19.03 6.89
C THR A 333 -2.78 -20.45 6.42
N THR A 334 -2.28 -20.53 5.19
CA THR A 334 -1.74 -21.75 4.59
C THR A 334 -0.38 -22.15 5.22
N ALA A 335 0.29 -23.18 4.71
CA ALA A 335 1.63 -23.56 5.16
C ALA A 335 2.63 -22.40 4.96
N ILE A 336 3.68 -22.36 5.77
CA ILE A 336 4.69 -21.28 5.72
C ILE A 336 5.33 -21.19 4.33
N GLU A 337 5.64 -22.34 3.74
CA GLU A 337 6.26 -22.45 2.42
C GLU A 337 5.37 -21.89 1.29
N GLU A 338 4.06 -21.89 1.50
CA GLU A 338 3.05 -21.38 0.57
C GLU A 338 2.67 -19.92 0.85
N GLY A 339 3.32 -19.29 1.85
CA GLY A 339 3.11 -17.89 2.20
C GLY A 339 2.00 -17.66 3.22
N TYR A 340 2.29 -17.99 4.48
CA TYR A 340 1.42 -17.69 5.64
C TYR A 340 1.28 -16.18 5.84
N VAL A 341 0.11 -15.61 5.50
CA VAL A 341 -0.09 -14.16 5.40
C VAL A 341 -1.55 -13.75 5.64
N THR A 342 -1.76 -12.50 6.03
CA THR A 342 -3.07 -11.83 6.01
C THR A 342 -2.94 -10.44 5.39
N GLY A 343 -3.96 -9.99 4.64
CA GLY A 343 -4.07 -8.65 4.10
C GLY A 343 -5.07 -7.80 4.89
N LEU A 344 -4.69 -6.57 5.21
CA LEU A 344 -5.53 -5.53 5.77
C LEU A 344 -5.65 -4.42 4.73
N GLU A 345 -6.85 -4.26 4.13
CA GLU A 345 -6.97 -3.61 2.84
C GLU A 345 -8.12 -2.59 2.80
N PRO A 346 -7.91 -1.34 3.28
CA PRO A 346 -8.87 -0.27 3.04
C PRO A 346 -8.90 0.12 1.55
N GLY A 347 -10.10 0.43 1.03
CA GLY A 347 -10.27 0.73 -0.39
C GLY A 347 -11.54 1.50 -0.73
N THR A 348 -11.64 1.89 -1.98
CA THR A 348 -12.83 2.54 -2.55
C THR A 348 -13.94 1.54 -2.87
N GLY A 349 -13.66 0.26 -2.83
CA GLY A 349 -14.56 -0.88 -3.04
C GLY A 349 -13.97 -2.15 -2.48
N PHE A 350 -14.63 -3.28 -2.70
CA PHE A 350 -14.12 -4.61 -2.39
C PHE A 350 -13.33 -5.19 -3.58
N PRO A 351 -12.53 -6.25 -3.41
CA PRO A 351 -11.69 -6.81 -4.47
C PRO A 351 -12.45 -7.70 -5.46
N ALA A 352 -13.74 -7.45 -5.69
CA ALA A 352 -14.49 -8.13 -6.74
C ALA A 352 -14.14 -7.56 -8.13
N ASN A 353 -14.54 -8.28 -9.20
CA ASN A 353 -14.40 -7.77 -10.55
C ASN A 353 -15.06 -6.39 -10.69
N ARG A 354 -14.47 -5.47 -11.45
CA ARG A 354 -14.97 -4.09 -11.61
C ARG A 354 -16.44 -4.04 -12.04
N SER A 355 -16.89 -4.97 -12.87
CA SER A 355 -18.29 -5.03 -13.28
C SER A 355 -19.25 -5.30 -12.11
N VAL A 356 -18.84 -6.11 -11.14
CA VAL A 356 -19.59 -6.38 -9.90
C VAL A 356 -19.58 -5.14 -9.01
N GLU A 357 -18.42 -4.53 -8.83
CA GLU A 357 -18.27 -3.30 -8.03
C GLU A 357 -19.06 -2.14 -8.62
N ARG A 358 -19.08 -2.00 -9.96
CA ARG A 358 -19.87 -0.97 -10.66
C ARG A 358 -21.37 -1.17 -10.46
N LYS A 359 -21.87 -2.40 -10.59
CA LYS A 359 -23.28 -2.72 -10.32
C LYS A 359 -23.70 -2.42 -8.88
N ALA A 360 -22.77 -2.54 -7.95
CA ALA A 360 -22.97 -2.26 -6.52
C ALA A 360 -22.73 -0.79 -6.14
N GLY A 361 -22.43 0.09 -7.11
CA GLY A 361 -22.17 1.52 -6.87
C GLY A 361 -20.84 1.84 -6.15
N ARG A 362 -19.86 0.91 -6.21
CA ARG A 362 -18.57 1.02 -5.52
C ARG A 362 -17.40 1.34 -6.45
N VAL A 363 -17.67 1.88 -7.63
CA VAL A 363 -16.64 2.37 -8.57
C VAL A 363 -16.78 3.88 -8.68
N PRO A 364 -15.96 4.66 -7.95
CA PRO A 364 -15.99 6.11 -8.02
C PRO A 364 -15.48 6.63 -9.36
N LYS A 365 -15.81 7.89 -9.65
CA LYS A 365 -15.44 8.57 -10.89
C LYS A 365 -14.76 9.89 -10.60
N LEU A 366 -13.86 10.29 -11.51
CA LEU A 366 -13.19 11.57 -11.52
C LEU A 366 -13.55 12.34 -12.80
N LYS A 367 -14.08 13.54 -12.64
CA LYS A 367 -14.26 14.49 -13.75
C LYS A 367 -12.89 14.90 -14.34
N PRO A 368 -12.84 15.46 -15.56
CA PRO A 368 -11.60 16.04 -16.09
C PRO A 368 -10.94 17.01 -15.10
N ASN A 369 -9.64 16.86 -14.90
CA ASN A 369 -8.81 17.61 -13.95
C ASN A 369 -9.20 17.49 -12.46
N GLN A 370 -10.16 16.64 -12.11
CA GLN A 370 -10.48 16.38 -10.70
C GLN A 370 -9.39 15.54 -10.04
N THR A 371 -9.09 15.89 -8.79
CA THR A 371 -8.18 15.15 -7.90
C THR A 371 -8.97 14.60 -6.71
N ARG A 372 -8.64 13.38 -6.30
CA ARG A 372 -9.10 12.81 -5.04
C ARG A 372 -7.91 12.41 -4.17
N LYS A 373 -8.00 12.70 -2.88
CA LYS A 373 -6.93 12.47 -1.90
C LYS A 373 -7.30 11.32 -0.99
N PHE A 374 -6.26 10.60 -0.56
CA PHE A 374 -6.34 9.49 0.38
C PHE A 374 -5.21 9.61 1.38
N ALA A 375 -5.45 9.23 2.63
CA ALA A 375 -4.42 9.21 3.63
C ALA A 375 -4.63 8.06 4.61
N ILE A 376 -3.53 7.37 4.94
CA ILE A 376 -3.51 6.29 5.93
C ILE A 376 -2.34 6.53 6.88
N ASP A 377 -2.65 6.57 8.17
CA ASP A 377 -1.66 6.62 9.25
C ASP A 377 -1.43 5.23 9.82
N PHE A 378 -0.17 4.86 9.95
CA PHE A 378 0.27 3.60 10.55
C PHE A 378 1.06 3.88 11.82
N ALA A 379 0.79 3.12 12.89
CA ALA A 379 1.59 3.18 14.11
C ALA A 379 1.89 1.77 14.63
N ILE A 380 3.18 1.45 14.76
CA ILE A 380 3.65 0.18 15.30
C ILE A 380 3.62 0.27 16.83
N LEU A 381 2.98 -0.68 17.47
CA LEU A 381 2.80 -0.72 18.92
C LEU A 381 3.62 -1.86 19.51
N ALA A 382 4.41 -1.53 20.53
CA ALA A 382 5.22 -2.46 21.30
C ALA A 382 4.89 -2.31 22.79
N GLY A 383 4.44 -3.41 23.40
CA GLY A 383 4.03 -3.47 24.79
C GLY A 383 2.51 -3.51 25.01
N LYS A 384 2.12 -4.35 25.96
CA LYS A 384 0.73 -4.70 26.25
C LYS A 384 -0.15 -3.50 26.54
N GLU A 385 0.35 -2.54 27.31
CA GLU A 385 -0.43 -1.33 27.68
C GLU A 385 -0.85 -0.50 26.46
N GLN A 386 0.03 -0.34 25.46
CA GLN A 386 -0.30 0.38 24.22
C GLN A 386 -1.35 -0.37 23.40
N ILE A 387 -1.22 -1.70 23.33
CA ILE A 387 -2.16 -2.57 22.62
C ILE A 387 -3.53 -2.49 23.29
N ASP A 388 -3.61 -2.68 24.62
CA ASP A 388 -4.87 -2.65 25.36
C ASP A 388 -5.58 -1.30 25.24
N ARG A 389 -4.85 -0.18 25.30
CA ARG A 389 -5.42 1.17 25.05
C ARG A 389 -6.00 1.31 23.66
N SER A 390 -5.29 0.81 22.64
CA SER A 390 -5.77 0.90 21.26
C SER A 390 -6.96 -0.01 21.01
N VAL A 391 -7.00 -1.22 21.60
CA VAL A 391 -8.16 -2.11 21.56
C VAL A 391 -9.38 -1.43 22.17
N ALA A 392 -9.22 -0.81 23.35
CA ALA A 392 -10.30 -0.08 24.02
C ALA A 392 -10.80 1.11 23.20
N ALA A 393 -9.88 1.88 22.59
CA ALA A 393 -10.24 3.01 21.72
C ALA A 393 -11.05 2.57 20.49
N ILE A 394 -10.60 1.49 19.82
CA ILE A 394 -11.33 0.93 18.66
C ILE A 394 -12.71 0.42 19.09
N ALA A 395 -12.80 -0.30 20.20
CA ALA A 395 -14.07 -0.78 20.72
C ALA A 395 -15.05 0.39 21.06
N GLY A 396 -14.51 1.53 21.50
CA GLY A 396 -15.27 2.74 21.76
C GLY A 396 -16.02 3.27 20.54
N PHE A 397 -15.53 3.09 19.32
CA PHE A 397 -16.20 3.50 18.08
C PHE A 397 -17.51 2.74 17.84
N GLN A 398 -17.68 1.57 18.43
CA GLN A 398 -18.91 0.80 18.34
C GLN A 398 -20.06 1.46 19.11
N SER A 399 -19.76 2.24 20.16
CA SER A 399 -20.75 3.07 20.92
C SER A 399 -22.05 2.35 21.25
N GLY A 400 -21.99 1.06 21.62
CA GLY A 400 -23.17 0.23 21.95
C GLY A 400 -23.90 -0.38 20.76
N HIS A 401 -23.51 -0.07 19.52
CA HIS A 401 -24.06 -0.73 18.33
C HIS A 401 -23.49 -2.15 18.18
N GLN A 402 -24.31 -3.06 17.64
CA GLN A 402 -23.86 -4.42 17.33
C GLN A 402 -23.36 -4.52 15.90
N THR A 403 -22.35 -5.35 15.68
CA THR A 403 -21.92 -5.71 14.31
C THR A 403 -23.00 -6.54 13.62
N GLN A 404 -23.37 -6.13 12.42
CA GLN A 404 -24.25 -6.90 11.55
C GLN A 404 -23.44 -7.93 10.76
N PHE A 405 -23.67 -9.21 10.97
CA PHE A 405 -23.12 -10.28 10.16
C PHE A 405 -24.07 -10.58 9.01
N ASN A 406 -23.69 -10.20 7.80
CA ASN A 406 -24.49 -10.43 6.59
C ASN A 406 -23.95 -11.67 5.85
N PRO A 407 -24.68 -12.80 5.81
CA PRO A 407 -24.17 -14.03 5.21
C PRO A 407 -24.12 -14.03 3.68
N GLN A 408 -24.70 -13.01 3.03
CA GLN A 408 -24.72 -12.94 1.57
C GLN A 408 -23.33 -12.59 1.01
N PRO A 409 -22.75 -13.41 0.12
CA PRO A 409 -21.45 -13.15 -0.47
C PRO A 409 -21.38 -11.82 -1.24
N ILE A 410 -20.20 -11.17 -1.19
CA ILE A 410 -19.91 -9.98 -2.01
C ILE A 410 -19.82 -10.37 -3.49
N ARG A 411 -19.15 -11.49 -3.79
CA ARG A 411 -19.10 -12.10 -5.11
C ARG A 411 -20.20 -13.17 -5.19
N PRO A 412 -21.28 -12.92 -5.95
CA PRO A 412 -22.28 -13.96 -6.19
C PRO A 412 -21.64 -15.16 -6.89
N GLU A 413 -22.10 -16.36 -6.58
CA GLU A 413 -21.77 -17.53 -7.40
C GLU A 413 -22.31 -17.29 -8.81
N GLU A 414 -21.47 -17.46 -9.82
CA GLU A 414 -21.94 -17.56 -11.19
C GLU A 414 -22.82 -18.82 -11.24
N LYS A 415 -24.09 -18.64 -11.55
CA LYS A 415 -24.96 -19.78 -11.86
C LYS A 415 -24.52 -20.26 -13.24
N ASP A 416 -23.98 -21.51 -13.27
CA ASP A 416 -23.69 -22.23 -14.49
C ASP A 416 -24.93 -22.30 -15.43
#